data_a4e6f07d583bdf42b2eda9981d08a051
#
_entry.id   a4e6f07d583bdf42b2eda9981d08a051
#
_cell.length_a   1.000
_cell.length_b   1.000
_cell.length_c   1.000
_cell.angle_alpha   90.00
_cell.angle_beta   90.00
_cell.angle_gamma   90.00
#
_symmetry.space_group_name_H-M   'P 1'
#
loop_
_entity.id
_entity.type
_entity.pdbx_description
1 polymer ?
#
loop_
_entity_poly.entity_id
_entity_poly.type
_entity_poly.pdbx_seq_one_letter_code
_entity_poly.pdbx_strand_id
1 'polypeptide(L)'
;MAHYLGRLKNLHSTTFKVLGMVELMFAFLLILISVIALIEDEPVEPFILPVIPLVVLGLIQYFLFKESRNFRNVNGLMLVGLAWALIFIIGTFPYLLSGISPLDSMFESVSGFTTTGATVIRDIESMPISLQVWRSLTAWIGGLVVILIFMYLLPMFGMGRSFFRNELEGSGSSDYSVRINKAAKSFVSVYAILTAINMILLILCNMGFYEALCLGLNTISTGGLIGRNDSLMGYSVYVQVITLVFMFMGGVNFYLHYRALYLRNKAVYRSNSEFRSLSLWFALISITIFAMMLLNMDNRAGMSFEDYVLLFKDVLFTTVSLGTSSGFAVVDYVTFPSQCVILLMVVAFIGASAGSTSGGVKFGRLWIIFAFVKNAMSKTLYPNAVTTVKVDGKPIDDNALLSALSIFIMYFITLIVGSIIIMILGHDLVDALGLSISAVSNLGLGFGNYGPSGTMADLGPMVKIVMMALMWIGRLEIMLALVFITPEFWREVWSNYRSTFRGIRRGR
;
A
#
# COMPACT_ATOMS: atom_id res chain seq x y z
N MET A 1 -31.48 24.17 -21.14
CA MET A 1 -30.56 23.00 -21.17
C MET A 1 -29.10 23.41 -21.04
N ALA A 2 -28.55 24.35 -21.82
CA ALA A 2 -27.15 24.83 -21.73
C ALA A 2 -26.77 25.42 -20.36
N HIS A 3 -27.66 26.17 -19.72
CA HIS A 3 -27.41 26.74 -18.38
C HIS A 3 -27.39 25.66 -17.24
N TYR A 4 -28.14 24.58 -17.43
CA TYR A 4 -28.12 23.39 -16.55
C TYR A 4 -26.82 22.64 -16.66
N LEU A 5 -26.38 22.37 -17.88
CA LEU A 5 -25.09 21.73 -18.14
C LEU A 5 -23.92 22.57 -17.61
N GLY A 6 -24.01 23.91 -17.70
CA GLY A 6 -22.97 24.81 -17.18
C GLY A 6 -22.81 24.78 -15.67
N ARG A 7 -23.89 24.63 -14.88
CA ARG A 7 -23.82 24.57 -13.41
C ARG A 7 -23.42 23.17 -12.88
N LEU A 8 -23.90 22.09 -13.51
CA LEU A 8 -23.38 20.73 -13.24
C LEU A 8 -21.90 20.62 -13.60
N LYS A 9 -21.51 21.27 -14.69
CA LYS A 9 -20.12 21.38 -15.11
C LYS A 9 -19.23 22.03 -14.03
N ASN A 10 -19.75 23.00 -13.27
CA ASN A 10 -18.99 23.67 -12.22
C ASN A 10 -18.90 22.87 -10.91
N LEU A 11 -19.85 21.98 -10.61
CA LEU A 11 -19.90 21.24 -9.34
C LEU A 11 -18.80 20.18 -9.21
N HIS A 12 -18.49 19.50 -10.32
CA HIS A 12 -17.48 18.43 -10.38
C HIS A 12 -16.32 18.76 -11.33
N SER A 13 -16.22 20.02 -11.73
CA SER A 13 -15.28 20.49 -12.74
C SER A 13 -13.84 20.12 -12.40
N THR A 14 -13.41 20.35 -11.15
CA THR A 14 -12.06 19.99 -10.68
C THR A 14 -11.86 18.47 -10.67
N THR A 15 -12.87 17.71 -10.26
CA THR A 15 -12.80 16.23 -10.24
C THR A 15 -12.55 15.68 -11.63
N PHE A 16 -13.35 16.06 -12.63
CA PHE A 16 -13.17 15.57 -14.00
C PHE A 16 -11.88 16.08 -14.65
N LYS A 17 -11.47 17.31 -14.35
CA LYS A 17 -10.17 17.80 -14.84
C LYS A 17 -9.00 16.97 -14.32
N VAL A 18 -9.03 16.61 -13.02
CA VAL A 18 -7.97 15.78 -12.40
C VAL A 18 -8.00 14.36 -12.96
N LEU A 19 -9.19 13.77 -13.16
CA LEU A 19 -9.32 12.46 -13.80
C LEU A 19 -8.74 12.48 -15.22
N GLY A 20 -9.02 13.53 -16.02
CA GLY A 20 -8.42 13.70 -17.33
C GLY A 20 -6.88 13.79 -17.30
N MET A 21 -6.31 14.46 -16.28
CA MET A 21 -4.85 14.45 -16.10
C MET A 21 -4.31 13.04 -15.78
N VAL A 22 -5.03 12.26 -14.97
CA VAL A 22 -4.68 10.86 -14.65
C VAL A 22 -4.71 10.02 -15.94
N GLU A 23 -5.76 10.14 -16.76
CA GLU A 23 -5.85 9.43 -18.04
C GLU A 23 -4.66 9.75 -18.97
N LEU A 24 -4.31 11.04 -19.11
CA LEU A 24 -3.17 11.48 -19.93
C LEU A 24 -1.83 10.93 -19.38
N MET A 25 -1.67 10.92 -18.05
CA MET A 25 -0.48 10.35 -17.43
C MET A 25 -0.37 8.84 -17.73
N PHE A 26 -1.45 8.09 -17.61
CA PHE A 26 -1.44 6.65 -17.93
C PHE A 26 -1.26 6.39 -19.42
N ALA A 27 -1.82 7.21 -20.29
CA ALA A 27 -1.55 7.13 -21.73
C ALA A 27 -0.06 7.29 -22.03
N PHE A 28 0.62 8.25 -21.40
CA PHE A 28 2.06 8.42 -21.52
C PHE A 28 2.85 7.19 -21.02
N LEU A 29 2.46 6.63 -19.87
CA LEU A 29 3.12 5.43 -19.33
C LEU A 29 2.94 4.21 -20.24
N LEU A 30 1.75 4.01 -20.80
CA LEU A 30 1.48 2.94 -21.76
C LEU A 30 2.32 3.09 -23.03
N ILE A 31 2.55 4.33 -23.51
CA ILE A 31 3.47 4.59 -24.61
C ILE A 31 4.90 4.16 -24.25
N LEU A 32 5.37 4.46 -23.04
CA LEU A 32 6.71 4.03 -22.60
C LEU A 32 6.83 2.49 -22.55
N ILE A 33 5.80 1.79 -22.08
CA ILE A 33 5.79 0.32 -22.08
C ILE A 33 5.71 -0.23 -23.51
N SER A 34 4.97 0.42 -24.42
CA SER A 34 4.95 0.06 -25.84
C SER A 34 6.33 0.13 -26.48
N VAL A 35 7.16 1.09 -26.07
CA VAL A 35 8.57 1.18 -26.54
C VAL A 35 9.39 -0.01 -26.02
N ILE A 36 9.18 -0.45 -24.76
CA ILE A 36 9.84 -1.65 -24.22
C ILE A 36 9.42 -2.88 -25.04
N ALA A 37 8.11 -3.04 -25.31
CA ALA A 37 7.61 -4.15 -26.12
C ALA A 37 8.23 -4.17 -27.53
N LEU A 38 8.43 -3.00 -28.15
CA LEU A 38 9.12 -2.88 -29.45
C LEU A 38 10.60 -3.28 -29.38
N ILE A 39 11.30 -2.96 -28.29
CA ILE A 39 12.72 -3.30 -28.12
C ILE A 39 12.89 -4.81 -27.91
N GLU A 40 11.95 -5.47 -27.24
CA GLU A 40 11.99 -6.89 -26.93
C GLU A 40 11.27 -7.76 -27.98
N ASP A 41 10.88 -7.20 -29.14
CA ASP A 41 10.12 -7.87 -30.21
C ASP A 41 8.81 -8.51 -29.71
N GLU A 42 8.16 -7.90 -28.74
CA GLU A 42 6.89 -8.36 -28.14
C GLU A 42 5.67 -7.64 -28.75
N PRO A 43 4.44 -8.21 -28.62
CA PRO A 43 3.21 -7.56 -29.09
C PRO A 43 3.00 -6.18 -28.45
N VAL A 44 2.84 -5.15 -29.27
CA VAL A 44 2.66 -3.75 -28.83
C VAL A 44 1.18 -3.41 -28.60
N GLU A 45 0.28 -4.15 -29.24
CA GLU A 45 -1.16 -3.92 -29.26
C GLU A 45 -1.77 -3.80 -27.83
N PRO A 46 -1.39 -4.64 -26.85
CA PRO A 46 -1.95 -4.56 -25.50
C PRO A 46 -1.74 -3.22 -24.82
N PHE A 47 -0.68 -2.50 -25.18
CA PHE A 47 -0.31 -1.23 -24.56
C PHE A 47 -0.73 -0.03 -25.41
N ILE A 48 -0.65 -0.09 -26.73
CA ILE A 48 -0.92 1.06 -27.59
C ILE A 48 -2.42 1.28 -27.85
N LEU A 49 -3.23 0.21 -27.91
CA LEU A 49 -4.68 0.35 -28.17
C LEU A 49 -5.41 1.15 -27.09
N PRO A 50 -5.15 0.98 -25.78
CA PRO A 50 -5.78 1.79 -24.75
C PRO A 50 -5.36 3.26 -24.76
N VAL A 51 -4.24 3.62 -25.38
CA VAL A 51 -3.74 5.01 -25.42
C VAL A 51 -4.73 5.93 -26.14
N ILE A 52 -5.30 5.48 -27.25
CA ILE A 52 -6.18 6.31 -28.08
C ILE A 52 -7.39 6.82 -27.26
N PRO A 53 -8.23 5.95 -26.65
CA PRO A 53 -9.37 6.42 -25.84
C PRO A 53 -8.93 7.23 -24.63
N LEU A 54 -7.81 6.90 -23.97
CA LEU A 54 -7.31 7.65 -22.82
C LEU A 54 -6.89 9.06 -23.18
N VAL A 55 -6.20 9.26 -24.31
CA VAL A 55 -5.82 10.59 -24.78
C VAL A 55 -7.05 11.40 -25.17
N VAL A 56 -8.00 10.81 -25.90
CA VAL A 56 -9.22 11.50 -26.33
C VAL A 56 -10.05 11.92 -25.13
N LEU A 57 -10.35 10.99 -24.22
CA LEU A 57 -11.14 11.30 -23.02
C LEU A 57 -10.41 12.27 -22.09
N GLY A 58 -9.11 12.05 -21.86
CA GLY A 58 -8.29 12.92 -21.02
C GLY A 58 -8.22 14.36 -21.54
N LEU A 59 -8.01 14.56 -22.84
CA LEU A 59 -8.01 15.89 -23.45
C LEU A 59 -9.41 16.54 -23.38
N ILE A 60 -10.47 15.79 -23.67
CA ILE A 60 -11.85 16.28 -23.55
C ILE A 60 -12.12 16.76 -22.12
N GLN A 61 -11.78 15.95 -21.11
CA GLN A 61 -11.96 16.30 -19.71
C GLN A 61 -11.08 17.50 -19.30
N TYR A 62 -9.83 17.52 -19.70
CA TYR A 62 -8.89 18.60 -19.36
C TYR A 62 -9.32 19.96 -19.90
N PHE A 63 -9.78 20.04 -21.17
CA PHE A 63 -10.18 21.30 -21.80
C PHE A 63 -11.62 21.71 -21.50
N LEU A 64 -12.55 20.75 -21.32
CA LEU A 64 -13.95 21.07 -21.03
C LEU A 64 -14.18 21.50 -19.58
N PHE A 65 -13.38 21.03 -18.63
CA PHE A 65 -13.56 21.29 -17.21
C PHE A 65 -12.49 22.26 -16.66
N LYS A 66 -12.95 23.23 -15.84
CA LYS A 66 -12.06 24.23 -15.22
C LYS A 66 -11.95 23.99 -13.73
N GLU A 67 -10.85 24.40 -13.09
CA GLU A 67 -10.72 24.34 -11.66
C GLU A 67 -11.75 25.20 -10.95
N SER A 68 -12.47 24.61 -9.99
CA SER A 68 -13.43 25.31 -9.15
C SER A 68 -12.77 25.78 -7.86
N ARG A 69 -13.00 27.04 -7.47
CA ARG A 69 -12.50 27.60 -6.20
C ARG A 69 -13.19 27.00 -4.96
N ASN A 70 -14.36 26.37 -5.12
CA ASN A 70 -15.16 25.80 -4.03
C ASN A 70 -15.02 24.27 -3.98
N PHE A 71 -13.81 23.77 -3.74
CA PHE A 71 -13.56 22.34 -3.57
C PHE A 71 -13.86 21.94 -2.12
N ARG A 72 -14.94 21.16 -1.90
CA ARG A 72 -15.36 20.67 -0.57
C ARG A 72 -14.73 19.31 -0.27
N ASN A 73 -14.62 18.94 1.02
CA ASN A 73 -14.06 17.66 1.46
C ASN A 73 -14.75 16.45 0.79
N VAL A 74 -16.07 16.50 0.62
CA VAL A 74 -16.85 15.44 -0.06
C VAL A 74 -16.42 15.25 -1.51
N ASN A 75 -16.12 16.35 -2.22
CA ASN A 75 -15.62 16.27 -3.60
C ASN A 75 -14.20 15.66 -3.65
N GLY A 76 -13.39 15.90 -2.63
CA GLY A 76 -12.07 15.27 -2.49
C GLY A 76 -12.17 13.76 -2.28
N LEU A 77 -13.07 13.32 -1.41
CA LEU A 77 -13.33 11.89 -1.18
C LEU A 77 -13.84 11.23 -2.46
N MET A 78 -14.84 11.84 -3.12
CA MET A 78 -15.37 11.34 -4.38
C MET A 78 -14.30 11.24 -5.48
N LEU A 79 -13.41 12.25 -5.58
CA LEU A 79 -12.28 12.22 -6.50
C LEU A 79 -11.37 11.01 -6.24
N VAL A 80 -11.02 10.75 -4.96
CA VAL A 80 -10.17 9.61 -4.60
C VAL A 80 -10.83 8.29 -5.01
N GLY A 81 -12.12 8.08 -4.67
CA GLY A 81 -12.83 6.86 -5.06
C GLY A 81 -12.91 6.65 -6.57
N LEU A 82 -13.25 7.72 -7.33
CA LEU A 82 -13.32 7.66 -8.78
C LEU A 82 -11.94 7.45 -9.43
N ALA A 83 -10.89 8.09 -8.89
CA ALA A 83 -9.54 7.91 -9.39
C ALA A 83 -9.07 6.46 -9.21
N TRP A 84 -9.32 5.83 -8.05
CA TRP A 84 -9.01 4.41 -7.85
C TRP A 84 -9.78 3.50 -8.80
N ALA A 85 -11.09 3.71 -8.98
CA ALA A 85 -11.87 2.94 -9.94
C ALA A 85 -11.32 3.08 -11.37
N LEU A 86 -11.00 4.33 -11.77
CA LEU A 86 -10.44 4.63 -13.09
C LEU A 86 -9.10 3.93 -13.32
N ILE A 87 -8.15 4.01 -12.38
CA ILE A 87 -6.83 3.39 -12.55
C ILE A 87 -6.92 1.86 -12.55
N PHE A 88 -7.84 1.25 -11.80
CA PHE A 88 -8.08 -0.19 -11.88
C PHE A 88 -8.58 -0.61 -13.28
N ILE A 89 -9.52 0.15 -13.85
CA ILE A 89 -10.02 -0.10 -15.21
C ILE A 89 -8.89 0.08 -16.24
N ILE A 90 -8.14 1.17 -16.16
CA ILE A 90 -7.01 1.41 -17.08
C ILE A 90 -5.98 0.29 -16.99
N GLY A 91 -5.63 -0.11 -15.77
CA GLY A 91 -4.64 -1.16 -15.53
C GLY A 91 -5.05 -2.53 -16.02
N THR A 92 -6.34 -2.78 -16.19
CA THR A 92 -6.88 -4.07 -16.68
C THR A 92 -6.59 -4.28 -18.17
N PHE A 93 -6.55 -3.22 -18.99
CA PHE A 93 -6.46 -3.35 -20.44
C PHE A 93 -5.22 -4.10 -20.95
N PRO A 94 -3.99 -3.84 -20.46
CA PRO A 94 -2.83 -4.58 -20.93
C PRO A 94 -2.95 -6.11 -20.71
N TYR A 95 -3.47 -6.53 -19.56
CA TYR A 95 -3.69 -7.96 -19.27
C TYR A 95 -4.79 -8.57 -20.14
N LEU A 96 -5.92 -7.86 -20.26
CA LEU A 96 -7.06 -8.30 -21.06
C LEU A 96 -6.68 -8.49 -22.53
N LEU A 97 -5.97 -7.53 -23.09
CA LEU A 97 -5.51 -7.57 -24.50
C LEU A 97 -4.37 -8.56 -24.72
N SER A 98 -3.67 -8.97 -23.67
CA SER A 98 -2.70 -10.09 -23.71
C SER A 98 -3.38 -11.46 -23.58
N GLY A 99 -4.72 -11.54 -23.55
CA GLY A 99 -5.47 -12.80 -23.56
C GLY A 99 -5.80 -13.37 -22.17
N ILE A 100 -5.55 -12.62 -21.09
CA ILE A 100 -5.95 -13.01 -19.73
C ILE A 100 -7.46 -12.76 -19.56
N SER A 101 -8.14 -13.62 -18.78
CA SER A 101 -9.58 -13.49 -18.55
C SER A 101 -9.95 -12.12 -17.96
N PRO A 102 -11.14 -11.56 -18.22
CA PRO A 102 -11.53 -10.23 -17.73
C PRO A 102 -11.46 -10.11 -16.20
N LEU A 103 -11.87 -11.15 -15.46
CA LEU A 103 -11.83 -11.15 -14.00
C LEU A 103 -10.39 -11.20 -13.48
N ASP A 104 -9.55 -12.04 -14.07
CA ASP A 104 -8.15 -12.18 -13.68
C ASP A 104 -7.34 -10.93 -14.05
N SER A 105 -7.63 -10.33 -15.21
CA SER A 105 -7.06 -9.03 -15.60
C SER A 105 -7.38 -7.91 -14.61
N MET A 106 -8.62 -7.87 -14.12
CA MET A 106 -9.02 -6.91 -13.10
C MET A 106 -8.37 -7.20 -11.75
N PHE A 107 -8.24 -8.48 -11.39
CA PHE A 107 -7.55 -8.91 -10.17
C PHE A 107 -6.08 -8.48 -10.17
N GLU A 108 -5.33 -8.73 -11.26
CA GLU A 108 -3.93 -8.30 -11.41
C GLU A 108 -3.80 -6.78 -11.35
N SER A 109 -4.72 -6.05 -11.98
CA SER A 109 -4.74 -4.58 -11.93
C SER A 109 -4.97 -4.07 -10.51
N VAL A 110 -6.00 -4.58 -9.81
CA VAL A 110 -6.29 -4.18 -8.42
C VAL A 110 -5.12 -4.55 -7.52
N SER A 111 -4.61 -5.78 -7.62
CA SER A 111 -3.47 -6.26 -6.83
C SER A 111 -2.23 -5.40 -7.06
N GLY A 112 -1.92 -5.06 -8.31
CA GLY A 112 -0.80 -4.18 -8.64
C GLY A 112 -0.95 -2.80 -8.01
N PHE A 113 -2.01 -2.07 -8.35
CA PHE A 113 -2.19 -0.69 -7.85
C PHE A 113 -2.38 -0.58 -6.35
N THR A 114 -2.98 -1.59 -5.70
CA THR A 114 -3.05 -1.63 -4.23
C THR A 114 -1.75 -2.09 -3.59
N THR A 115 -0.69 -2.37 -4.38
CA THR A 115 0.59 -2.93 -3.95
C THR A 115 0.42 -4.19 -3.10
N THR A 116 -0.60 -4.99 -3.41
CA THR A 116 -0.84 -6.24 -2.70
C THR A 116 0.13 -7.32 -3.17
N GLY A 117 0.36 -7.44 -4.48
CA GLY A 117 1.28 -8.45 -5.01
C GLY A 117 0.70 -9.85 -5.16
N ALA A 118 -0.57 -10.05 -4.84
CA ALA A 118 -1.27 -11.29 -5.11
C ALA A 118 -1.43 -11.50 -6.61
N THR A 119 -1.22 -12.72 -7.09
CA THR A 119 -1.33 -13.05 -8.52
C THR A 119 -2.18 -14.29 -8.75
N VAL A 120 -2.99 -14.23 -9.79
CA VAL A 120 -3.77 -15.36 -10.30
C VAL A 120 -3.18 -15.92 -11.60
N ILE A 121 -2.01 -15.45 -12.00
CA ILE A 121 -1.26 -15.96 -13.14
C ILE A 121 -0.41 -17.13 -12.67
N ARG A 122 -0.54 -18.29 -13.33
CA ARG A 122 0.16 -19.52 -12.93
C ARG A 122 1.63 -19.51 -13.27
N ASP A 123 1.96 -19.00 -14.47
CA ASP A 123 3.32 -18.97 -14.98
C ASP A 123 3.69 -17.53 -15.31
N ILE A 124 4.42 -16.90 -14.40
CA ILE A 124 4.86 -15.52 -14.50
C ILE A 124 6.08 -15.45 -15.44
N GLU A 125 6.90 -16.50 -15.48
CA GLU A 125 8.15 -16.54 -16.24
C GLU A 125 7.91 -16.57 -17.76
N SER A 126 6.76 -17.13 -18.17
CA SER A 126 6.34 -17.14 -19.59
C SER A 126 5.73 -15.81 -20.06
N MET A 127 5.50 -14.86 -19.16
CA MET A 127 4.90 -13.57 -19.52
C MET A 127 5.89 -12.68 -20.28
N PRO A 128 5.40 -11.89 -21.26
CA PRO A 128 6.20 -10.85 -21.91
C PRO A 128 6.87 -9.91 -20.89
N ILE A 129 8.12 -9.53 -21.15
CA ILE A 129 8.88 -8.60 -20.29
C ILE A 129 8.13 -7.27 -20.11
N SER A 130 7.56 -6.75 -21.19
CA SER A 130 6.75 -5.53 -21.17
C SER A 130 5.58 -5.63 -20.17
N LEU A 131 4.91 -6.79 -20.11
CA LEU A 131 3.81 -7.02 -19.18
C LEU A 131 4.30 -7.19 -17.73
N GLN A 132 5.47 -7.80 -17.51
CA GLN A 132 6.11 -7.87 -16.19
C GLN A 132 6.52 -6.48 -15.69
N VAL A 133 7.07 -5.63 -16.57
CA VAL A 133 7.39 -4.23 -16.24
C VAL A 133 6.12 -3.43 -15.94
N TRP A 134 5.04 -3.64 -16.71
CA TRP A 134 3.74 -3.02 -16.41
C TRP A 134 3.23 -3.39 -15.02
N ARG A 135 3.25 -4.68 -14.65
CA ARG A 135 2.89 -5.16 -13.30
C ARG A 135 3.67 -4.42 -12.21
N SER A 136 4.97 -4.36 -12.38
CA SER A 136 5.88 -3.71 -11.42
C SER A 136 5.66 -2.20 -11.33
N LEU A 137 5.37 -1.56 -12.48
CA LEU A 137 5.08 -0.12 -12.55
C LEU A 137 3.75 0.23 -11.88
N THR A 138 2.72 -0.62 -12.03
CA THR A 138 1.44 -0.41 -11.34
C THR A 138 1.61 -0.42 -9.82
N ALA A 139 2.41 -1.35 -9.28
CA ALA A 139 2.72 -1.39 -7.85
C ALA A 139 3.54 -0.17 -7.40
N TRP A 140 4.52 0.26 -8.18
CA TRP A 140 5.32 1.44 -7.88
C TRP A 140 4.49 2.72 -7.82
N ILE A 141 3.58 2.91 -8.79
CA ILE A 141 2.65 4.04 -8.81
C ILE A 141 1.68 3.95 -7.63
N GLY A 142 1.12 2.77 -7.36
CA GLY A 142 0.22 2.55 -6.23
C GLY A 142 0.85 2.90 -4.88
N GLY A 143 2.12 2.52 -4.67
CA GLY A 143 2.90 2.88 -3.49
C GLY A 143 3.08 4.40 -3.35
N LEU A 144 3.42 5.07 -4.47
CA LEU A 144 3.58 6.52 -4.50
C LEU A 144 2.27 7.25 -4.19
N VAL A 145 1.16 6.80 -4.79
CA VAL A 145 -0.18 7.38 -4.57
C VAL A 145 -0.55 7.33 -3.09
N VAL A 146 -0.28 6.21 -2.39
CA VAL A 146 -0.57 6.08 -0.95
C VAL A 146 0.25 7.06 -0.10
N ILE A 147 1.55 7.22 -0.38
CA ILE A 147 2.38 8.20 0.32
C ILE A 147 1.81 9.61 0.15
N LEU A 148 1.38 9.96 -1.06
CA LEU A 148 0.80 11.27 -1.36
C LEU A 148 -0.58 11.43 -0.70
N ILE A 149 -1.45 10.43 -0.76
CA ILE A 149 -2.75 10.43 -0.06
C ILE A 149 -2.56 10.61 1.44
N PHE A 150 -1.66 9.85 2.05
CA PHE A 150 -1.33 9.98 3.46
C PHE A 150 -0.94 11.43 3.82
N MET A 151 -0.11 12.06 3.01
CA MET A 151 0.34 13.42 3.24
C MET A 151 -0.78 14.47 3.08
N TYR A 152 -1.66 14.31 2.08
CA TYR A 152 -2.73 15.29 1.79
C TYR A 152 -3.97 15.11 2.67
N LEU A 153 -4.37 13.87 2.97
CA LEU A 153 -5.62 13.59 3.67
C LEU A 153 -5.49 13.52 5.18
N LEU A 154 -4.36 13.08 5.72
CA LEU A 154 -4.16 12.95 7.16
C LEU A 154 -4.40 14.26 7.94
N PRO A 155 -3.94 15.44 7.48
CA PRO A 155 -4.24 16.71 8.14
C PRO A 155 -5.72 17.06 8.15
N MET A 156 -6.51 16.60 7.16
CA MET A 156 -7.96 16.85 7.09
C MET A 156 -8.73 16.09 8.16
N PHE A 157 -8.23 14.92 8.59
CA PHE A 157 -8.85 14.08 9.63
C PHE A 157 -8.34 14.38 11.06
N GLY A 158 -7.57 15.45 11.24
CA GLY A 158 -7.04 15.84 12.56
C GLY A 158 -5.85 15.01 13.05
N MET A 159 -5.54 13.88 12.41
CA MET A 159 -4.45 12.99 12.80
C MET A 159 -3.06 13.51 12.41
N GLY A 160 -2.98 14.36 11.38
CA GLY A 160 -1.71 14.87 10.86
C GLY A 160 -1.28 16.21 11.45
N ARG A 161 -2.18 16.95 12.13
CA ARG A 161 -1.87 18.29 12.61
C ARG A 161 -0.76 18.30 13.66
N SER A 162 -0.69 17.33 14.55
CA SER A 162 0.39 17.23 15.53
C SER A 162 1.70 16.72 14.91
N PHE A 163 1.61 15.81 13.92
CA PHE A 163 2.79 15.30 13.19
C PHE A 163 3.42 16.38 12.29
N PHE A 164 2.58 17.13 11.55
CA PHE A 164 3.05 18.15 10.61
C PHE A 164 3.26 19.53 11.22
N ARG A 165 2.53 19.89 12.30
CA ARG A 165 2.62 21.24 12.92
C ARG A 165 4.00 21.54 13.47
N ASN A 166 4.64 20.58 14.15
CA ASN A 166 5.96 20.77 14.73
C ASN A 166 7.10 20.66 13.72
N GLU A 167 6.83 20.21 12.49
CA GLU A 167 7.83 19.85 11.51
C GLU A 167 7.81 20.76 10.28
N LEU A 168 6.68 21.43 10.02
CA LEU A 168 6.55 22.44 8.97
C LEU A 168 6.86 23.87 9.45
N GLU A 169 7.02 24.09 10.75
CA GLU A 169 7.34 25.42 11.35
C GLU A 169 8.72 25.95 10.94
N GLY A 170 9.61 25.12 10.39
CA GLY A 170 10.95 25.52 9.92
C GLY A 170 11.02 26.10 8.50
N SER A 171 9.93 26.11 7.73
CA SER A 171 9.92 26.66 6.37
C SER A 171 9.23 28.02 6.35
N GLY A 172 9.99 29.09 6.11
CA GLY A 172 9.57 30.49 6.18
C GLY A 172 8.48 30.97 5.19
N SER A 173 7.63 30.09 4.65
CA SER A 173 6.49 30.48 3.82
C SER A 173 5.18 30.41 4.61
N SER A 174 4.40 31.50 4.57
CA SER A 174 3.09 31.62 5.25
C SER A 174 1.98 30.78 4.61
N ASP A 175 2.16 30.24 3.41
CA ASP A 175 1.12 29.56 2.66
C ASP A 175 1.20 28.03 2.82
N TYR A 176 0.17 27.44 3.44
CA TYR A 176 0.07 26.02 3.75
C TYR A 176 0.11 25.14 2.48
N SER A 177 -0.51 25.59 1.39
CA SER A 177 -0.55 24.87 0.13
C SER A 177 0.82 24.73 -0.53
N VAL A 178 1.62 25.78 -0.48
CA VAL A 178 3.00 25.81 -1.02
C VAL A 178 3.90 24.84 -0.24
N ARG A 179 3.71 24.75 1.08
CA ARG A 179 4.48 23.83 1.94
C ARG A 179 4.18 22.37 1.65
N ILE A 180 2.89 22.01 1.48
CA ILE A 180 2.48 20.65 1.13
C ILE A 180 3.04 20.27 -0.24
N ASN A 181 2.93 21.13 -1.24
CA ASN A 181 3.42 20.83 -2.58
C ASN A 181 4.95 20.61 -2.60
N LYS A 182 5.71 21.40 -1.81
CA LYS A 182 7.16 21.21 -1.68
C LYS A 182 7.49 19.88 -1.00
N ALA A 183 6.77 19.52 0.05
CA ALA A 183 6.95 18.24 0.74
C ALA A 183 6.60 17.05 -0.19
N ALA A 184 5.49 17.15 -0.96
CA ALA A 184 5.10 16.13 -1.93
C ALA A 184 6.19 15.86 -2.96
N LYS A 185 6.72 16.90 -3.60
CA LYS A 185 7.83 16.78 -4.56
C LYS A 185 9.06 16.12 -3.93
N SER A 186 9.38 16.47 -2.69
CA SER A 186 10.50 15.86 -1.97
C SER A 186 10.29 14.38 -1.67
N PHE A 187 9.06 13.97 -1.32
CA PHE A 187 8.75 12.56 -1.09
C PHE A 187 8.84 11.74 -2.37
N VAL A 188 8.29 12.25 -3.48
CA VAL A 188 8.44 11.63 -4.80
C VAL A 188 9.90 11.45 -5.16
N SER A 189 10.72 12.48 -4.93
CA SER A 189 12.15 12.42 -5.21
C SER A 189 12.89 11.40 -4.33
N VAL A 190 12.61 11.35 -3.03
CA VAL A 190 13.17 10.34 -2.11
C VAL A 190 12.78 8.92 -2.56
N TYR A 191 11.52 8.72 -2.91
CA TYR A 191 10.99 7.45 -3.38
C TYR A 191 11.73 6.99 -4.66
N ALA A 192 11.88 7.87 -5.64
CA ALA A 192 12.61 7.60 -6.87
C ALA A 192 14.11 7.34 -6.63
N ILE A 193 14.76 8.12 -5.75
CA ILE A 193 16.17 7.93 -5.40
C ILE A 193 16.39 6.57 -4.75
N LEU A 194 15.56 6.17 -3.78
CA LEU A 194 15.68 4.86 -3.13
C LEU A 194 15.47 3.73 -4.12
N THR A 195 14.50 3.85 -5.03
CA THR A 195 14.27 2.88 -6.11
C THR A 195 15.50 2.76 -7.03
N ALA A 196 16.07 3.89 -7.46
CA ALA A 196 17.23 3.91 -8.33
C ALA A 196 18.47 3.30 -7.66
N ILE A 197 18.72 3.62 -6.38
CA ILE A 197 19.84 3.03 -5.62
C ILE A 197 19.65 1.52 -5.49
N ASN A 198 18.43 1.06 -5.14
CA ASN A 198 18.13 -0.36 -5.04
C ASN A 198 18.41 -1.07 -6.38
N MET A 199 17.86 -0.56 -7.48
CA MET A 199 18.06 -1.10 -8.81
C MET A 199 19.56 -1.19 -9.20
N ILE A 200 20.34 -0.13 -8.95
CA ILE A 200 21.78 -0.11 -9.23
C ILE A 200 22.51 -1.21 -8.43
N LEU A 201 22.20 -1.38 -7.15
CA LEU A 201 22.81 -2.39 -6.31
C LEU A 201 22.44 -3.81 -6.77
N LEU A 202 21.22 -4.04 -7.24
CA LEU A 202 20.80 -5.33 -7.80
C LEU A 202 21.54 -5.64 -9.11
N ILE A 203 21.74 -4.66 -10.00
CA ILE A 203 22.53 -4.82 -11.23
C ILE A 203 23.99 -5.15 -10.89
N LEU A 204 24.56 -4.51 -9.85
CA LEU A 204 25.92 -4.82 -9.38
C LEU A 204 26.06 -6.23 -8.81
N CYS A 205 24.93 -6.87 -8.41
CA CYS A 205 24.88 -8.28 -8.05
C CYS A 205 24.66 -9.22 -9.25
N ASN A 206 24.93 -8.79 -10.47
CA ASN A 206 24.77 -9.56 -11.72
C ASN A 206 23.31 -9.91 -12.08
N MET A 207 22.33 -9.13 -11.61
CA MET A 207 20.94 -9.27 -12.01
C MET A 207 20.71 -8.60 -13.38
N GLY A 208 19.90 -9.22 -14.22
CA GLY A 208 19.51 -8.64 -15.51
C GLY A 208 18.80 -7.28 -15.32
N PHE A 209 18.92 -6.39 -16.31
CA PHE A 209 18.38 -5.03 -16.22
C PHE A 209 16.87 -5.01 -15.91
N TYR A 210 16.07 -5.77 -16.64
CA TYR A 210 14.61 -5.82 -16.45
C TYR A 210 14.20 -6.49 -15.14
N GLU A 211 14.91 -7.54 -14.72
CA GLU A 211 14.69 -8.15 -13.42
C GLU A 211 15.00 -7.17 -12.27
N ALA A 212 16.15 -6.47 -12.36
CA ALA A 212 16.54 -5.46 -11.37
C ALA A 212 15.56 -4.27 -11.35
N LEU A 213 15.04 -3.86 -12.52
CA LEU A 213 14.01 -2.83 -12.63
C LEU A 213 12.73 -3.30 -11.94
N CYS A 214 12.20 -4.47 -12.28
CA CYS A 214 10.97 -5.01 -11.69
C CYS A 214 11.11 -5.20 -10.18
N LEU A 215 12.19 -5.83 -9.71
CA LEU A 215 12.44 -6.02 -8.29
C LEU A 215 12.64 -4.69 -7.56
N GLY A 216 13.39 -3.75 -8.16
CA GLY A 216 13.62 -2.42 -7.60
C GLY A 216 12.35 -1.61 -7.39
N LEU A 217 11.45 -1.61 -8.39
CA LEU A 217 10.14 -0.97 -8.31
C LEU A 217 9.28 -1.58 -7.20
N ASN A 218 9.22 -2.91 -7.12
CA ASN A 218 8.39 -3.62 -6.15
C ASN A 218 8.94 -3.58 -4.73
N THR A 219 10.24 -3.52 -4.54
CA THR A 219 10.86 -3.50 -3.21
C THR A 219 10.51 -2.22 -2.44
N ILE A 220 10.66 -1.05 -3.07
CA ILE A 220 10.37 0.24 -2.41
C ILE A 220 8.88 0.51 -2.28
N SER A 221 8.08 0.03 -3.24
CA SER A 221 6.61 0.11 -3.16
C SER A 221 6.02 -0.89 -2.18
N THR A 222 6.83 -1.85 -1.67
CA THR A 222 6.36 -3.01 -0.90
C THR A 222 5.25 -3.77 -1.67
N GLY A 223 5.47 -3.97 -2.98
CA GLY A 223 4.43 -4.43 -3.91
C GLY A 223 4.44 -5.93 -4.20
N GLY A 224 5.49 -6.67 -3.85
CA GLY A 224 5.57 -8.13 -3.90
C GLY A 224 5.58 -8.79 -5.28
N LEU A 225 5.35 -8.05 -6.36
CA LEU A 225 5.31 -8.61 -7.71
C LEU A 225 6.72 -8.86 -8.24
N ILE A 226 7.00 -10.10 -8.59
CA ILE A 226 8.29 -10.54 -9.14
C ILE A 226 8.04 -11.23 -10.50
N GLY A 227 9.06 -11.26 -11.34
CA GLY A 227 9.07 -11.96 -12.64
C GLY A 227 9.33 -13.46 -12.53
N ARG A 228 9.35 -14.06 -11.32
CA ARG A 228 9.62 -15.49 -11.09
C ARG A 228 8.51 -16.13 -10.25
N ASN A 229 8.29 -17.41 -10.54
CA ASN A 229 7.28 -18.20 -9.84
C ASN A 229 7.72 -18.55 -8.40
N ASP A 230 9.03 -18.70 -8.16
CA ASP A 230 9.64 -19.05 -6.87
C ASP A 230 10.00 -17.85 -5.97
N SER A 231 9.50 -16.66 -6.33
CA SER A 231 9.81 -15.41 -5.64
C SER A 231 11.33 -15.15 -5.57
N LEU A 232 11.93 -14.98 -4.41
CA LEU A 232 13.38 -14.75 -4.23
C LEU A 232 14.15 -16.01 -3.80
N MET A 233 13.54 -17.20 -3.80
CA MET A 233 14.18 -18.43 -3.32
C MET A 233 15.41 -18.82 -4.15
N GLY A 234 15.37 -18.60 -5.47
CA GLY A 234 16.46 -18.92 -6.39
C GLY A 234 17.54 -17.86 -6.53
N TYR A 235 17.43 -16.70 -5.87
CA TYR A 235 18.42 -15.63 -6.00
C TYR A 235 19.55 -15.74 -4.97
N SER A 236 20.70 -15.12 -5.29
CA SER A 236 21.86 -15.10 -4.40
C SER A 236 21.55 -14.41 -3.07
N VAL A 237 22.28 -14.80 -2.03
CA VAL A 237 22.15 -14.20 -0.69
C VAL A 237 22.34 -12.68 -0.71
N TYR A 238 23.21 -12.17 -1.59
CA TYR A 238 23.44 -10.73 -1.76
C TYR A 238 22.18 -9.98 -2.23
N VAL A 239 21.49 -10.53 -3.24
CA VAL A 239 20.20 -9.98 -3.72
C VAL A 239 19.16 -10.01 -2.61
N GLN A 240 19.05 -11.11 -1.89
CA GLN A 240 18.11 -11.24 -0.76
C GLN A 240 18.40 -10.20 0.34
N VAL A 241 19.66 -9.98 0.71
CA VAL A 241 20.05 -9.02 1.75
C VAL A 241 19.80 -7.58 1.30
N ILE A 242 20.10 -7.23 0.04
CA ILE A 242 19.80 -5.90 -0.52
C ILE A 242 18.29 -5.67 -0.48
N THR A 243 17.51 -6.64 -0.96
CA THR A 243 16.04 -6.55 -0.93
C THR A 243 15.50 -6.41 0.49
N LEU A 244 16.06 -7.17 1.47
CA LEU A 244 15.72 -7.06 2.89
C LEU A 244 15.89 -5.62 3.42
N VAL A 245 17.03 -5.00 3.14
CA VAL A 245 17.32 -3.64 3.60
C VAL A 245 16.36 -2.63 2.97
N PHE A 246 16.14 -2.74 1.66
CA PHE A 246 15.31 -1.76 0.94
C PHE A 246 13.81 -1.95 1.17
N MET A 247 13.29 -3.18 1.37
CA MET A 247 11.90 -3.37 1.78
C MET A 247 11.65 -2.88 3.21
N PHE A 248 12.63 -3.03 4.12
CA PHE A 248 12.55 -2.40 5.43
C PHE A 248 12.49 -0.87 5.32
N MET A 249 13.33 -0.26 4.46
CA MET A 249 13.27 1.18 4.18
C MET A 249 11.92 1.60 3.59
N GLY A 250 11.34 0.82 2.66
CA GLY A 250 9.99 1.04 2.14
C GLY A 250 8.92 1.03 3.23
N GLY A 251 9.10 0.17 4.26
CA GLY A 251 8.23 0.08 5.45
C GLY A 251 8.43 1.17 6.49
N VAL A 252 9.46 2.01 6.39
CA VAL A 252 9.72 3.13 7.30
C VAL A 252 9.05 4.39 6.78
N ASN A 253 8.67 5.28 7.70
CA ASN A 253 8.05 6.55 7.37
C ASN A 253 8.94 7.39 6.42
N PHE A 254 8.44 7.72 5.24
CA PHE A 254 9.17 8.47 4.21
C PHE A 254 9.60 9.87 4.64
N TYR A 255 8.95 10.45 5.63
CA TYR A 255 9.38 11.71 6.22
C TYR A 255 10.76 11.61 6.90
N LEU A 256 11.09 10.46 7.51
CA LEU A 256 12.43 10.25 8.10
C LEU A 256 13.50 10.23 7.02
N HIS A 257 13.23 9.56 5.90
CA HIS A 257 14.15 9.56 4.75
C HIS A 257 14.33 10.96 4.16
N TYR A 258 13.25 11.73 4.04
CA TYR A 258 13.32 13.13 3.61
C TYR A 258 14.21 13.96 4.53
N ARG A 259 14.05 13.86 5.86
CA ARG A 259 14.90 14.57 6.82
C ARG A 259 16.36 14.15 6.75
N ALA A 260 16.61 12.86 6.57
CA ALA A 260 17.97 12.34 6.48
C ALA A 260 18.70 12.81 5.21
N LEU A 261 18.02 12.78 4.06
CA LEU A 261 18.61 13.09 2.75
C LEU A 261 18.67 14.60 2.49
N TYR A 262 17.53 15.31 2.63
CA TYR A 262 17.42 16.72 2.26
C TYR A 262 17.83 17.66 3.38
N LEU A 263 17.50 17.36 4.65
CA LEU A 263 17.89 18.18 5.79
C LEU A 263 19.23 17.73 6.40
N ARG A 264 19.87 16.69 5.82
CA ARG A 264 21.15 16.11 6.24
C ARG A 264 21.20 15.73 7.74
N ASN A 265 20.04 15.46 8.34
CA ASN A 265 19.92 15.07 9.74
C ASN A 265 19.88 13.55 9.89
N LYS A 266 21.06 12.91 9.91
CA LYS A 266 21.15 11.45 10.08
C LYS A 266 20.69 10.96 11.47
N ALA A 267 20.72 11.85 12.48
CA ALA A 267 20.27 11.49 13.83
C ALA A 267 18.75 11.26 13.93
N VAL A 268 17.99 11.61 12.89
CA VAL A 268 16.52 11.48 12.87
C VAL A 268 16.04 10.06 13.12
N TYR A 269 16.72 9.06 12.58
CA TYR A 269 16.37 7.65 12.81
C TYR A 269 16.58 7.26 14.28
N ARG A 270 17.69 7.70 14.89
CA ARG A 270 18.01 7.38 16.28
C ARG A 270 17.12 8.14 17.27
N SER A 271 16.64 9.32 16.92
CA SER A 271 15.77 10.14 17.77
C SER A 271 14.28 9.77 17.67
N ASN A 272 13.85 9.07 16.60
CA ASN A 272 12.46 8.71 16.40
C ASN A 272 12.14 7.38 17.14
N SER A 273 11.15 7.42 18.03
CA SER A 273 10.77 6.25 18.83
C SER A 273 10.05 5.20 18.00
N GLU A 274 9.19 5.60 17.07
CA GLU A 274 8.49 4.64 16.20
C GLU A 274 9.48 3.79 15.42
N PHE A 275 10.50 4.41 14.80
CA PHE A 275 11.55 3.70 14.08
C PHE A 275 12.30 2.71 14.98
N ARG A 276 12.72 3.14 16.18
CA ARG A 276 13.44 2.27 17.12
C ARG A 276 12.58 1.11 17.61
N SER A 277 11.32 1.40 17.95
CA SER A 277 10.40 0.38 18.45
C SER A 277 10.01 -0.62 17.37
N LEU A 278 9.81 -0.16 16.11
CA LEU A 278 9.57 -1.03 14.96
C LEU A 278 10.77 -1.94 14.67
N SER A 279 11.98 -1.38 14.66
CA SER A 279 13.21 -2.15 14.46
C SER A 279 13.40 -3.20 15.56
N LEU A 280 13.17 -2.80 16.82
CA LEU A 280 13.21 -3.72 17.96
C LEU A 280 12.12 -4.81 17.87
N TRP A 281 10.92 -4.44 17.44
CA TRP A 281 9.80 -5.37 17.22
C TRP A 281 10.17 -6.46 16.21
N PHE A 282 10.67 -6.07 15.02
CA PHE A 282 11.10 -7.05 14.02
C PHE A 282 12.26 -7.93 14.53
N ALA A 283 13.23 -7.35 15.22
CA ALA A 283 14.34 -8.11 15.81
C ALA A 283 13.85 -9.12 16.86
N LEU A 284 13.00 -8.70 17.79
CA LEU A 284 12.47 -9.58 18.84
C LEU A 284 11.62 -10.72 18.26
N ILE A 285 10.74 -10.44 17.31
CA ILE A 285 9.94 -11.47 16.67
C ILE A 285 10.83 -12.45 15.89
N SER A 286 11.79 -11.95 15.12
CA SER A 286 12.73 -12.82 14.38
C SER A 286 13.54 -13.71 15.31
N ILE A 287 14.05 -13.19 16.44
CA ILE A 287 14.76 -13.98 17.44
C ILE A 287 13.83 -15.04 18.06
N THR A 288 12.57 -14.67 18.35
CA THR A 288 11.59 -15.60 18.92
C THR A 288 11.26 -16.73 17.94
N ILE A 289 10.99 -16.40 16.66
CA ILE A 289 10.73 -17.43 15.64
C ILE A 289 11.96 -18.31 15.42
N PHE A 290 13.16 -17.73 15.34
CA PHE A 290 14.40 -18.47 15.21
C PHE A 290 14.59 -19.44 16.37
N ALA A 291 14.39 -19.01 17.62
CA ALA A 291 14.47 -19.87 18.79
C ALA A 291 13.42 -21.00 18.76
N MET A 292 12.17 -20.70 18.35
CA MET A 292 11.12 -21.71 18.19
C MET A 292 11.47 -22.73 17.12
N MET A 293 12.01 -22.30 15.97
CA MET A 293 12.47 -23.21 14.93
C MET A 293 13.57 -24.14 15.45
N LEU A 294 14.57 -23.61 16.13
CA LEU A 294 15.61 -24.41 16.74
C LEU A 294 15.05 -25.40 17.79
N LEU A 295 14.03 -25.03 18.53
CA LEU A 295 13.40 -25.93 19.52
C LEU A 295 12.65 -27.09 18.86
N ASN A 296 12.13 -26.94 17.65
CA ASN A 296 11.39 -27.96 16.92
C ASN A 296 12.24 -28.78 15.92
N MET A 297 13.53 -28.46 15.77
CA MET A 297 14.45 -29.23 14.91
C MET A 297 15.09 -30.40 15.67
N ASP A 298 14.93 -31.62 15.16
CA ASP A 298 15.50 -32.83 15.74
C ASP A 298 17.03 -32.93 15.53
N ASN A 299 17.57 -32.35 14.47
CA ASN A 299 18.94 -32.52 14.01
C ASN A 299 19.84 -31.30 14.27
N ARG A 300 19.69 -30.62 15.42
CA ARG A 300 20.48 -29.41 15.79
C ARG A 300 21.98 -29.64 15.87
N ALA A 301 22.37 -30.83 16.33
CA ALA A 301 23.77 -31.12 16.58
C ALA A 301 24.64 -31.27 15.32
N GLY A 302 24.01 -31.38 14.13
CA GLY A 302 24.69 -31.51 12.85
C GLY A 302 24.79 -30.21 12.04
N MET A 303 24.19 -29.10 12.50
CA MET A 303 24.21 -27.83 11.78
C MET A 303 25.56 -27.13 11.93
N SER A 304 26.08 -26.61 10.83
CA SER A 304 27.26 -25.74 10.83
C SER A 304 26.90 -24.33 11.31
N PHE A 305 27.87 -23.51 11.65
CA PHE A 305 27.64 -22.11 11.99
C PHE A 305 26.97 -21.34 10.81
N GLU A 306 27.34 -21.67 9.59
CA GLU A 306 26.79 -21.10 8.38
C GLU A 306 25.28 -21.39 8.23
N ASP A 307 24.85 -22.63 8.57
CA ASP A 307 23.45 -23.02 8.55
C ASP A 307 22.60 -22.19 9.54
N TYR A 308 23.14 -21.91 10.73
CA TYR A 308 22.48 -21.05 11.73
C TYR A 308 22.33 -19.60 11.21
N VAL A 309 23.37 -19.06 10.55
CA VAL A 309 23.33 -17.70 9.99
C VAL A 309 22.33 -17.61 8.84
N LEU A 310 22.30 -18.59 7.95
CA LEU A 310 21.34 -18.66 6.85
C LEU A 310 19.90 -18.79 7.37
N LEU A 311 19.66 -19.68 8.33
CA LEU A 311 18.35 -19.83 8.95
C LEU A 311 17.88 -18.53 9.62
N PHE A 312 18.76 -17.84 10.36
CA PHE A 312 18.42 -16.55 10.97
C PHE A 312 18.11 -15.48 9.91
N LYS A 313 18.88 -15.44 8.82
CA LYS A 313 18.64 -14.55 7.68
C LYS A 313 17.25 -14.82 7.07
N ASP A 314 16.90 -16.09 6.86
CA ASP A 314 15.62 -16.47 6.26
C ASP A 314 14.42 -16.09 7.15
N VAL A 315 14.54 -16.31 8.46
CA VAL A 315 13.54 -15.89 9.46
C VAL A 315 13.41 -14.37 9.50
N LEU A 316 14.54 -13.65 9.54
CA LEU A 316 14.53 -12.17 9.54
C LEU A 316 13.92 -11.63 8.26
N PHE A 317 14.29 -12.19 7.10
CA PHE A 317 13.75 -11.82 5.81
C PHE A 317 12.23 -12.00 5.79
N THR A 318 11.74 -13.18 6.17
CA THR A 318 10.31 -13.52 6.21
C THR A 318 9.55 -12.57 7.15
N THR A 319 10.08 -12.34 8.37
CA THR A 319 9.46 -11.45 9.36
C THR A 319 9.35 -10.01 8.82
N VAL A 320 10.41 -9.49 8.20
CA VAL A 320 10.40 -8.13 7.65
C VAL A 320 9.53 -8.06 6.40
N SER A 321 9.58 -9.07 5.52
CA SER A 321 8.74 -9.12 4.32
C SER A 321 7.25 -9.09 4.65
N LEU A 322 6.81 -9.93 5.56
CA LEU A 322 5.40 -9.97 5.98
C LEU A 322 5.02 -8.72 6.77
N GLY A 323 5.92 -8.23 7.65
CA GLY A 323 5.68 -7.05 8.46
C GLY A 323 5.69 -5.73 7.67
N THR A 324 6.44 -5.65 6.59
CA THR A 324 6.37 -4.49 5.67
C THR A 324 5.31 -4.65 4.59
N SER A 325 4.58 -5.76 4.59
CA SER A 325 3.65 -6.16 3.53
C SER A 325 4.30 -6.16 2.13
N SER A 326 5.59 -6.51 2.05
CA SER A 326 6.30 -6.60 0.77
C SER A 326 5.99 -7.88 0.00
N GLY A 327 5.61 -8.97 0.70
CA GLY A 327 5.18 -10.21 0.05
C GLY A 327 6.28 -10.97 -0.70
N PHE A 328 7.55 -10.73 -0.41
CA PHE A 328 8.65 -11.52 -0.96
C PHE A 328 8.93 -12.75 -0.08
N ALA A 329 9.26 -13.87 -0.70
CA ALA A 329 9.63 -15.09 0.00
C ALA A 329 11.00 -15.59 -0.44
N VAL A 330 11.80 -16.00 0.54
CA VAL A 330 13.10 -16.69 0.35
C VAL A 330 13.03 -18.14 0.81
N VAL A 331 11.98 -18.49 1.55
CA VAL A 331 11.65 -19.84 2.02
C VAL A 331 10.13 -19.99 2.06
N ASP A 332 9.65 -21.21 2.03
CA ASP A 332 8.23 -21.50 2.27
C ASP A 332 7.96 -21.51 3.78
N TYR A 333 7.49 -20.36 4.29
CA TYR A 333 7.21 -20.19 5.72
C TYR A 333 5.96 -20.96 6.19
N VAL A 334 5.16 -21.53 5.29
CA VAL A 334 4.02 -22.39 5.66
C VAL A 334 4.52 -23.68 6.29
N THR A 335 5.73 -24.11 5.94
CA THR A 335 6.39 -25.30 6.53
C THR A 335 6.95 -25.04 7.93
N PHE A 336 6.93 -23.81 8.42
CA PHE A 336 7.39 -23.49 9.78
C PHE A 336 6.43 -24.09 10.82
N PRO A 337 6.90 -24.33 12.06
CA PRO A 337 6.02 -24.73 13.15
C PRO A 337 4.80 -23.81 13.28
N SER A 338 3.62 -24.36 13.56
CA SER A 338 2.36 -23.59 13.58
C SER A 338 2.40 -22.36 14.47
N GLN A 339 3.16 -22.40 15.58
CA GLN A 339 3.36 -21.25 16.47
C GLN A 339 4.08 -20.10 15.76
N CYS A 340 5.05 -20.42 14.89
CA CYS A 340 5.77 -19.41 14.10
C CYS A 340 4.86 -18.80 13.04
N VAL A 341 4.02 -19.62 12.38
CA VAL A 341 3.05 -19.16 11.38
C VAL A 341 2.05 -18.17 11.99
N ILE A 342 1.53 -18.47 13.19
CA ILE A 342 0.62 -17.55 13.91
C ILE A 342 1.31 -16.22 14.23
N LEU A 343 2.56 -16.24 14.69
CA LEU A 343 3.33 -15.00 14.92
C LEU A 343 3.52 -14.21 13.64
N LEU A 344 3.80 -14.86 12.52
CA LEU A 344 3.93 -14.23 11.22
C LEU A 344 2.59 -13.62 10.75
N MET A 345 1.45 -14.29 10.99
CA MET A 345 0.12 -13.71 10.73
C MET A 345 -0.12 -12.43 11.54
N VAL A 346 0.28 -12.42 12.81
CA VAL A 346 0.18 -11.22 13.67
C VAL A 346 1.06 -10.09 13.14
N VAL A 347 2.27 -10.39 12.71
CA VAL A 347 3.20 -9.41 12.13
C VAL A 347 2.62 -8.82 10.83
N ALA A 348 2.07 -9.66 9.95
CA ALA A 348 1.42 -9.24 8.70
C ALA A 348 0.18 -8.36 8.94
N PHE A 349 -0.61 -8.67 9.98
CA PHE A 349 -1.77 -7.86 10.38
C PHE A 349 -1.37 -6.49 10.89
N ILE A 350 -0.30 -6.41 11.70
CA ILE A 350 0.18 -5.16 12.30
C ILE A 350 0.74 -4.22 11.25
N GLY A 351 1.57 -4.72 10.36
CA GLY A 351 2.23 -3.90 9.36
C GLY A 351 3.40 -3.07 9.92
N ALA A 352 3.92 -2.14 9.11
CA ALA A 352 5.05 -1.28 9.46
C ALA A 352 4.64 0.17 9.82
N SER A 353 5.53 1.16 9.63
CA SER A 353 5.29 2.56 10.03
C SER A 353 4.15 3.24 9.30
N ALA A 354 3.48 4.15 9.98
CA ALA A 354 2.59 5.10 9.34
C ALA A 354 3.37 6.04 8.40
N GLY A 355 2.80 6.38 7.23
CA GLY A 355 3.50 7.19 6.22
C GLY A 355 4.58 6.43 5.43
N SER A 356 4.53 5.11 5.43
CA SER A 356 5.27 4.20 4.57
C SER A 356 4.39 3.62 3.47
N THR A 357 4.99 2.88 2.54
CA THR A 357 4.26 2.15 1.49
C THR A 357 3.57 0.88 2.00
N SER A 358 3.94 0.37 3.19
CA SER A 358 3.37 -0.86 3.74
C SER A 358 1.86 -0.78 3.97
N GLY A 359 1.18 -1.92 3.97
CA GLY A 359 -0.19 -2.09 4.41
C GLY A 359 -0.33 -2.32 5.92
N GLY A 360 -1.42 -2.96 6.35
CA GLY A 360 -1.69 -3.30 7.74
C GLY A 360 -2.23 -2.16 8.59
N VAL A 361 -2.50 -2.45 9.87
CA VAL A 361 -3.05 -1.50 10.86
C VAL A 361 -2.12 -0.30 11.10
N LYS A 362 -0.82 -0.48 10.86
CA LYS A 362 0.32 0.40 11.13
C LYS A 362 0.79 0.38 12.59
N PHE A 363 2.06 0.06 12.75
CA PHE A 363 2.72 -0.10 14.04
C PHE A 363 2.55 1.13 14.96
N GLY A 364 2.63 2.34 14.41
CA GLY A 364 2.47 3.58 15.18
C GLY A 364 1.11 3.71 15.87
N ARG A 365 0.02 3.19 15.25
CA ARG A 365 -1.31 3.17 15.87
C ARG A 365 -1.39 2.21 17.04
N LEU A 366 -0.78 1.03 16.92
CA LEU A 366 -0.67 0.10 18.05
C LEU A 366 0.12 0.70 19.20
N TRP A 367 1.19 1.43 18.90
CA TRP A 367 1.98 2.11 19.93
C TRP A 367 1.14 3.11 20.73
N ILE A 368 0.26 3.86 20.08
CA ILE A 368 -0.70 4.76 20.73
C ILE A 368 -1.69 3.97 21.60
N ILE A 369 -2.22 2.85 21.10
CA ILE A 369 -3.15 1.98 21.84
C ILE A 369 -2.48 1.38 23.07
N PHE A 370 -1.25 0.90 22.97
CA PHE A 370 -0.50 0.40 24.11
C PHE A 370 -0.23 1.49 25.17
N ALA A 371 0.11 2.71 24.73
CA ALA A 371 0.27 3.84 25.65
C ALA A 371 -1.03 4.18 26.37
N PHE A 372 -2.16 4.09 25.68
CA PHE A 372 -3.50 4.28 26.27
C PHE A 372 -3.84 3.19 27.29
N VAL A 373 -3.64 1.92 26.96
CA VAL A 373 -3.90 0.79 27.87
C VAL A 373 -3.03 0.92 29.12
N LYS A 374 -1.74 1.23 28.98
CA LYS A 374 -0.84 1.48 30.10
C LYS A 374 -1.35 2.63 30.99
N ASN A 375 -1.83 3.71 30.39
CA ASN A 375 -2.41 4.85 31.13
C ASN A 375 -3.72 4.47 31.85
N ALA A 376 -4.58 3.67 31.20
CA ALA A 376 -5.81 3.16 31.80
C ALA A 376 -5.53 2.26 33.01
N MET A 377 -4.54 1.36 32.90
CA MET A 377 -4.09 0.54 34.03
C MET A 377 -3.57 1.39 35.21
N SER A 378 -2.81 2.45 34.91
CA SER A 378 -2.33 3.38 35.94
C SER A 378 -3.48 4.13 36.64
N LYS A 379 -4.51 4.52 35.87
CA LYS A 379 -5.72 5.14 36.44
C LYS A 379 -6.54 4.20 37.37
N THR A 380 -6.51 2.89 37.06
CA THR A 380 -7.16 1.89 37.93
C THR A 380 -6.48 1.82 39.29
N LEU A 381 -5.15 1.99 39.33
CA LEU A 381 -4.36 2.00 40.57
C LEU A 381 -4.47 3.36 41.30
N TYR A 382 -4.51 4.45 40.56
CA TYR A 382 -4.53 5.81 41.07
C TYR A 382 -5.70 6.61 40.46
N PRO A 383 -6.96 6.41 40.89
CA PRO A 383 -8.16 7.00 40.26
C PRO A 383 -8.17 8.54 40.19
N ASN A 384 -7.54 9.20 41.15
CA ASN A 384 -7.47 10.66 41.23
C ASN A 384 -6.27 11.28 40.49
N ALA A 385 -5.41 10.45 39.85
CA ALA A 385 -4.28 10.96 39.11
C ALA A 385 -4.73 11.59 37.78
N VAL A 386 -4.37 12.82 37.54
CA VAL A 386 -4.52 13.48 36.23
C VAL A 386 -3.40 12.98 35.32
N THR A 387 -3.68 11.94 34.55
CA THR A 387 -2.73 11.35 33.63
C THR A 387 -3.14 11.61 32.20
N THR A 388 -2.20 12.05 31.35
CA THR A 388 -2.39 12.21 29.91
C THR A 388 -1.65 11.08 29.19
N VAL A 389 -2.24 10.55 28.13
CA VAL A 389 -1.56 9.60 27.24
C VAL A 389 -0.41 10.32 26.54
N LYS A 390 0.82 9.81 26.69
CA LYS A 390 2.02 10.41 26.08
C LYS A 390 2.71 9.42 25.18
N VAL A 391 3.14 9.91 24.01
CA VAL A 391 4.08 9.23 23.10
C VAL A 391 5.26 10.17 22.89
N ASP A 392 6.48 9.69 23.04
CA ASP A 392 7.71 10.48 23.00
C ASP A 392 7.73 11.67 23.99
N GLY A 393 7.13 11.48 25.16
CA GLY A 393 7.02 12.53 26.19
C GLY A 393 6.02 13.63 25.84
N LYS A 394 5.36 13.59 24.67
CA LYS A 394 4.36 14.56 24.23
C LYS A 394 2.95 14.02 24.45
N PRO A 395 2.01 14.82 24.97
CA PRO A 395 0.63 14.41 25.11
C PRO A 395 -0.01 14.18 23.73
N ILE A 396 -0.80 13.12 23.64
CA ILE A 396 -1.59 12.80 22.42
C ILE A 396 -2.96 13.44 22.57
N ASP A 397 -3.47 14.02 21.48
CA ASP A 397 -4.84 14.50 21.37
C ASP A 397 -5.84 13.33 21.43
N ASP A 398 -6.94 13.52 22.14
CA ASP A 398 -8.00 12.52 22.28
C ASP A 398 -8.59 12.10 20.93
N ASN A 399 -8.66 13.01 19.97
CA ASN A 399 -9.10 12.70 18.61
C ASN A 399 -8.13 11.73 17.89
N ALA A 400 -6.83 11.87 18.09
CA ALA A 400 -5.84 10.97 17.52
C ALA A 400 -5.92 9.57 18.14
N LEU A 401 -6.20 9.49 19.45
CA LEU A 401 -6.43 8.23 20.16
C LEU A 401 -7.69 7.53 19.66
N LEU A 402 -8.83 8.25 19.63
CA LEU A 402 -10.10 7.70 19.13
C LEU A 402 -9.98 7.22 17.69
N SER A 403 -9.27 7.96 16.86
CA SER A 403 -9.01 7.58 15.46
C SER A 403 -8.17 6.30 15.37
N ALA A 404 -7.11 6.16 16.17
CA ALA A 404 -6.29 4.96 16.19
C ALA A 404 -7.08 3.72 16.62
N LEU A 405 -7.92 3.85 17.68
CA LEU A 405 -8.80 2.80 18.15
C LEU A 405 -9.86 2.42 17.11
N SER A 406 -10.50 3.41 16.49
CA SER A 406 -11.54 3.19 15.47
C SER A 406 -10.96 2.45 14.25
N ILE A 407 -9.80 2.84 13.78
CA ILE A 407 -9.13 2.17 12.65
C ILE A 407 -8.77 0.73 13.02
N PHE A 408 -8.20 0.51 14.22
CA PHE A 408 -7.85 -0.84 14.67
C PHE A 408 -9.08 -1.76 14.72
N ILE A 409 -10.18 -1.29 15.33
CA ILE A 409 -11.42 -2.06 15.45
C ILE A 409 -12.00 -2.35 14.04
N MET A 410 -12.08 -1.34 13.18
CA MET A 410 -12.62 -1.52 11.83
C MET A 410 -11.76 -2.46 11.00
N TYR A 411 -10.44 -2.40 11.17
CA TYR A 411 -9.50 -3.31 10.51
C TYR A 411 -9.75 -4.76 10.93
N PHE A 412 -9.90 -4.98 12.24
CA PHE A 412 -10.19 -6.29 12.80
C PHE A 412 -11.54 -6.84 12.34
N ILE A 413 -12.59 -5.99 12.35
CA ILE A 413 -13.92 -6.36 11.84
C ILE A 413 -13.84 -6.72 10.36
N THR A 414 -13.17 -5.93 9.54
CA THR A 414 -13.03 -6.19 8.08
C THR A 414 -12.31 -7.51 7.83
N LEU A 415 -11.27 -7.80 8.60
CA LEU A 415 -10.55 -9.07 8.54
C LEU A 415 -11.50 -10.24 8.84
N ILE A 416 -12.23 -10.19 9.95
CA ILE A 416 -13.13 -11.27 10.38
C ILE A 416 -14.27 -11.45 9.38
N VAL A 417 -14.90 -10.36 8.92
CA VAL A 417 -15.99 -10.44 7.94
C VAL A 417 -15.47 -11.02 6.62
N GLY A 418 -14.30 -10.58 6.14
CA GLY A 418 -13.67 -11.12 4.95
C GLY A 418 -13.39 -12.62 5.07
N SER A 419 -12.82 -13.05 6.21
CA SER A 419 -12.56 -14.47 6.48
C SER A 419 -13.84 -15.29 6.50
N ILE A 420 -14.91 -14.82 7.16
CA ILE A 420 -16.19 -15.52 7.20
C ILE A 420 -16.78 -15.68 5.79
N ILE A 421 -16.72 -14.64 4.95
CA ILE A 421 -17.22 -14.71 3.58
C ILE A 421 -16.41 -15.74 2.78
N ILE A 422 -15.08 -15.76 2.91
CA ILE A 422 -14.21 -16.71 2.21
C ILE A 422 -14.46 -18.15 2.70
N MET A 423 -14.72 -18.36 4.01
CA MET A 423 -15.12 -19.66 4.55
C MET A 423 -16.47 -20.13 3.99
N ILE A 424 -17.46 -19.24 3.89
CA ILE A 424 -18.77 -19.57 3.28
C ILE A 424 -18.60 -20.00 1.82
N LEU A 425 -17.57 -19.47 1.13
CA LEU A 425 -17.22 -19.84 -0.24
C LEU A 425 -16.44 -21.16 -0.36
N GLY A 426 -16.23 -21.88 0.75
CA GLY A 426 -15.72 -23.27 0.76
C GLY A 426 -14.23 -23.40 1.11
N HIS A 427 -13.59 -22.39 1.68
CA HIS A 427 -12.21 -22.45 2.13
C HIS A 427 -12.10 -22.76 3.63
N ASP A 428 -11.04 -23.45 4.01
CA ASP A 428 -10.73 -23.74 5.41
C ASP A 428 -10.38 -22.48 6.21
N LEU A 429 -10.46 -22.57 7.55
CA LEU A 429 -10.20 -21.44 8.44
C LEU A 429 -8.82 -20.79 8.22
N VAL A 430 -7.76 -21.59 8.08
CA VAL A 430 -6.38 -21.08 7.90
C VAL A 430 -6.24 -20.37 6.56
N ASP A 431 -6.78 -20.97 5.49
CA ASP A 431 -6.80 -20.39 4.15
C ASP A 431 -7.60 -19.10 4.11
N ALA A 432 -8.80 -19.10 4.69
CA ALA A 432 -9.68 -17.93 4.72
C ALA A 432 -9.09 -16.76 5.52
N LEU A 433 -8.51 -17.05 6.69
CA LEU A 433 -7.78 -16.05 7.48
C LEU A 433 -6.54 -15.53 6.72
N GLY A 434 -5.79 -16.45 6.12
CA GLY A 434 -4.59 -16.13 5.35
C GLY A 434 -4.88 -15.24 4.15
N LEU A 435 -5.89 -15.58 3.35
CA LEU A 435 -6.33 -14.77 2.20
C LEU A 435 -6.87 -13.41 2.63
N SER A 436 -7.65 -13.37 3.73
CA SER A 436 -8.20 -12.12 4.25
C SER A 436 -7.10 -11.20 4.80
N ILE A 437 -6.15 -11.73 5.58
CA ILE A 437 -4.98 -10.97 6.06
C ILE A 437 -4.17 -10.45 4.86
N SER A 438 -3.88 -11.33 3.90
CA SER A 438 -3.13 -10.98 2.68
C SER A 438 -3.78 -9.82 1.93
N ALA A 439 -5.10 -9.89 1.73
CA ALA A 439 -5.84 -8.87 0.99
C ALA A 439 -5.95 -7.55 1.76
N VAL A 440 -6.39 -7.58 3.05
CA VAL A 440 -6.61 -6.36 3.83
C VAL A 440 -5.30 -5.69 4.22
N SER A 441 -4.21 -6.46 4.47
CA SER A 441 -2.88 -5.91 4.75
C SER A 441 -2.08 -5.58 3.50
N ASN A 442 -2.63 -5.83 2.30
CA ASN A 442 -1.94 -5.65 1.01
C ASN A 442 -0.58 -6.37 1.00
N LEU A 443 -0.57 -7.65 1.37
CA LEU A 443 0.64 -8.46 1.54
C LEU A 443 0.98 -9.30 0.30
N GLY A 444 -0.05 -9.82 -0.39
CA GLY A 444 0.08 -10.65 -1.59
C GLY A 444 0.24 -12.14 -1.33
N LEU A 445 1.10 -12.52 -0.42
CA LEU A 445 1.24 -13.93 -0.02
C LEU A 445 0.18 -14.29 1.03
N GLY A 446 -0.43 -15.44 0.86
CA GLY A 446 -1.36 -16.02 1.82
C GLY A 446 -0.67 -16.90 2.87
N PHE A 447 -1.50 -17.64 3.58
CA PHE A 447 -1.09 -18.69 4.51
C PHE A 447 -1.84 -19.98 4.14
N GLY A 448 -1.46 -21.10 4.71
CA GLY A 448 -2.04 -22.39 4.34
C GLY A 448 -1.71 -22.77 2.88
N ASN A 449 -2.71 -23.17 2.12
CA ASN A 449 -2.55 -23.58 0.72
C ASN A 449 -2.17 -22.42 -0.24
N TYR A 450 -2.26 -21.19 0.20
CA TYR A 450 -1.96 -19.96 -0.57
C TYR A 450 -0.68 -19.25 -0.14
N GLY A 451 0.24 -19.99 0.51
CA GLY A 451 1.57 -19.52 0.86
C GLY A 451 2.50 -19.35 -0.33
N PRO A 452 3.82 -19.17 -0.09
CA PRO A 452 4.80 -18.89 -1.13
C PRO A 452 4.90 -19.95 -2.24
N SER A 453 4.67 -21.22 -1.90
CA SER A 453 4.67 -22.34 -2.86
C SER A 453 3.27 -22.66 -3.40
N GLY A 454 2.25 -21.94 -2.94
CA GLY A 454 0.87 -22.09 -3.39
C GLY A 454 0.52 -21.19 -4.58
N THR A 455 -0.67 -21.40 -5.17
CA THR A 455 -1.17 -20.56 -6.26
C THR A 455 -2.56 -20.02 -5.96
N MET A 456 -2.80 -18.75 -6.29
CA MET A 456 -4.14 -18.16 -6.22
C MET A 456 -4.90 -18.25 -7.55
N ALA A 457 -4.31 -18.88 -8.58
CA ALA A 457 -4.92 -19.04 -9.90
C ALA A 457 -6.25 -19.83 -9.82
N ASP A 458 -6.32 -20.81 -8.90
CA ASP A 458 -7.45 -21.70 -8.75
C ASP A 458 -8.57 -21.16 -7.84
N LEU A 459 -8.44 -19.92 -7.35
CA LEU A 459 -9.48 -19.28 -6.57
C LEU A 459 -10.77 -19.11 -7.37
N GLY A 460 -11.88 -19.43 -6.74
CA GLY A 460 -13.20 -19.22 -7.33
C GLY A 460 -13.48 -17.74 -7.64
N PRO A 461 -14.32 -17.44 -8.65
CA PRO A 461 -14.59 -16.06 -9.08
C PRO A 461 -15.07 -15.16 -7.95
N MET A 462 -15.92 -15.65 -7.06
CA MET A 462 -16.44 -14.87 -5.93
C MET A 462 -15.36 -14.56 -4.90
N VAL A 463 -14.41 -15.47 -4.65
CA VAL A 463 -13.28 -15.22 -3.75
C VAL A 463 -12.37 -14.14 -4.33
N LYS A 464 -12.09 -14.17 -5.63
CA LYS A 464 -11.32 -13.12 -6.33
C LYS A 464 -11.98 -11.75 -6.16
N ILE A 465 -13.31 -11.65 -6.30
CA ILE A 465 -14.06 -10.38 -6.10
C ILE A 465 -13.96 -9.90 -4.65
N VAL A 466 -14.12 -10.79 -3.68
CA VAL A 466 -14.00 -10.46 -2.25
C VAL A 466 -12.58 -9.96 -1.95
N MET A 467 -11.55 -10.65 -2.45
CA MET A 467 -10.16 -10.22 -2.27
C MET A 467 -9.90 -8.85 -2.88
N MET A 468 -10.37 -8.58 -4.11
CA MET A 468 -10.24 -7.25 -4.73
C MET A 468 -10.88 -6.14 -3.87
N ALA A 469 -12.05 -6.40 -3.28
CA ALA A 469 -12.71 -5.46 -2.38
C ALA A 469 -11.89 -5.23 -1.11
N LEU A 470 -11.37 -6.30 -0.49
CA LEU A 470 -10.52 -6.21 0.70
C LEU A 470 -9.20 -5.50 0.43
N MET A 471 -8.54 -5.76 -0.71
CA MET A 471 -7.32 -5.06 -1.15
C MET A 471 -7.54 -3.55 -1.29
N TRP A 472 -8.66 -3.15 -1.89
CA TRP A 472 -9.02 -1.75 -2.05
C TRP A 472 -9.33 -1.07 -0.71
N ILE A 473 -10.11 -1.74 0.17
CA ILE A 473 -10.45 -1.25 1.52
C ILE A 473 -9.18 -1.07 2.35
N GLY A 474 -8.29 -2.05 2.34
CA GLY A 474 -7.01 -1.98 3.06
C GLY A 474 -6.13 -0.82 2.60
N ARG A 475 -6.08 -0.58 1.27
CA ARG A 475 -5.20 0.43 0.67
C ARG A 475 -5.67 1.87 0.86
N LEU A 476 -6.98 2.10 0.83
CA LEU A 476 -7.57 3.43 1.03
C LEU A 476 -7.49 3.93 2.47
N GLU A 477 -6.92 3.18 3.39
CA GLU A 477 -7.18 3.37 4.82
C GLU A 477 -8.67 3.09 5.14
N ILE A 478 -8.95 2.08 5.91
CA ILE A 478 -10.31 1.52 6.12
C ILE A 478 -11.36 2.59 6.41
N MET A 479 -11.02 3.62 7.19
CA MET A 479 -11.96 4.72 7.49
C MET A 479 -12.44 5.46 6.24
N LEU A 480 -11.53 5.70 5.28
CA LEU A 480 -11.89 6.38 4.03
C LEU A 480 -12.75 5.48 3.14
N ALA A 481 -12.40 4.19 3.04
CA ALA A 481 -13.16 3.25 2.24
C ALA A 481 -14.58 3.06 2.79
N LEU A 482 -14.73 2.95 4.10
CA LEU A 482 -16.04 2.74 4.73
C LEU A 482 -16.94 3.98 4.68
N VAL A 483 -16.40 5.18 4.56
CA VAL A 483 -17.21 6.41 4.34
C VAL A 483 -18.08 6.27 3.09
N PHE A 484 -17.60 5.61 2.02
CA PHE A 484 -18.40 5.39 0.80
C PHE A 484 -19.63 4.49 1.02
N ILE A 485 -19.65 3.69 2.09
CA ILE A 485 -20.77 2.81 2.43
C ILE A 485 -21.80 3.55 3.29
N THR A 486 -21.43 4.69 3.92
CA THR A 486 -22.32 5.42 4.83
C THR A 486 -23.43 6.18 4.07
N PRO A 487 -24.69 6.10 4.55
CA PRO A 487 -25.79 6.88 3.97
C PRO A 487 -25.56 8.41 4.05
N GLU A 488 -24.82 8.87 5.05
CA GLU A 488 -24.49 10.29 5.29
C GLU A 488 -23.67 10.85 4.12
N PHE A 489 -22.68 10.11 3.65
CA PHE A 489 -21.87 10.50 2.49
C PHE A 489 -22.76 10.74 1.26
N TRP A 490 -23.63 9.80 0.93
CA TRP A 490 -24.52 9.90 -0.21
C TRP A 490 -25.56 11.00 -0.04
N ARG A 491 -26.08 11.20 1.18
CA ARG A 491 -26.99 12.34 1.47
C ARG A 491 -26.28 13.67 1.22
N GLU A 492 -25.04 13.83 1.61
CA GLU A 492 -24.28 15.05 1.38
C GLU A 492 -23.96 15.25 -0.10
N VAL A 493 -23.55 14.21 -0.81
CA VAL A 493 -23.43 14.23 -2.27
C VAL A 493 -24.74 14.69 -2.92
N TRP A 494 -25.88 14.08 -2.57
CA TRP A 494 -27.20 14.44 -3.10
C TRP A 494 -27.67 15.82 -2.68
N SER A 495 -27.36 16.28 -1.46
CA SER A 495 -27.70 17.63 -1.00
C SER A 495 -27.00 18.70 -1.81
N ASN A 496 -25.76 18.48 -2.17
CA ASN A 496 -24.99 19.35 -3.06
C ASN A 496 -25.62 19.44 -4.45
N TYR A 497 -26.09 18.32 -5.00
CA TYR A 497 -26.89 18.31 -6.23
C TYR A 497 -28.19 19.10 -6.06
N ARG A 498 -28.97 18.82 -4.99
CA ARG A 498 -30.26 19.50 -4.75
C ARG A 498 -30.12 21.01 -4.53
N SER A 499 -29.09 21.47 -3.80
CA SER A 499 -28.84 22.90 -3.58
C SER A 499 -28.50 23.62 -4.88
N THR A 500 -27.75 22.98 -5.77
CA THR A 500 -27.45 23.47 -7.11
C THR A 500 -28.72 23.57 -7.96
N PHE A 501 -29.62 22.59 -7.88
CA PHE A 501 -30.89 22.59 -8.58
C PHE A 501 -31.93 23.58 -8.00
N ARG A 502 -31.97 23.77 -6.65
CA ARG A 502 -32.87 24.75 -6.01
C ARG A 502 -32.46 26.19 -6.27
N GLY A 503 -31.15 26.49 -6.35
CA GLY A 503 -30.65 27.81 -6.78
C GLY A 503 -31.03 28.16 -8.23
N ILE A 504 -31.34 27.15 -9.04
CA ILE A 504 -31.82 27.31 -10.41
C ILE A 504 -33.33 27.71 -10.43
N ARG A 505 -34.15 27.15 -9.51
CA ARG A 505 -35.61 27.48 -9.44
C ARG A 505 -35.89 28.83 -8.81
N ARG A 506 -34.99 29.40 -7.98
CA ARG A 506 -35.16 30.72 -7.35
C ARG A 506 -34.60 31.90 -8.15
N GLY A 507 -33.91 31.65 -9.23
CA GLY A 507 -33.36 32.65 -10.13
C GLY A 507 -34.20 32.83 -11.42
N ARG A 508 -35.51 32.47 -11.34
CA ARG A 508 -36.55 32.84 -12.32
C ARG A 508 -37.51 33.86 -11.74
#